data_dcc751cb7454f6521208d7e6e864793e
#
_entry.id   dcc751cb7454f6521208d7e6e864793e
#
_cell.length_a   1.000
_cell.length_b   1.000
_cell.length_c   1.000
_cell.angle_alpha   90.00
_cell.angle_beta   90.00
_cell.angle_gamma   90.00
#
_symmetry.space_group_name_H-M   'P 1'
#
loop_
_entity.id
_entity.type
_entity.pdbx_description
1 polymer ?
#
loop_
_entity_poly.entity_id
_entity_poly.type
_entity_poly.pdbx_seq_one_letter_code
_entity_poly.pdbx_strand_id
1 'polypeptide(L)'
;MSGGAFDYKQYFIEYIADEIEQRILKSGREIPQEVLSRDPWLGYWEDDFDAPRFYPKYNRKTMDIMKRAVYVLRLAHIYAQRVDWMFSGDDGEDSLVERLEEELKELKTKYPSGTFTFKKKRVRYDDNYGGFREMPDELATNKTKEDE
;
A
#
# COMPACT_ATOMS: atom_id res chain seq x y z
N MET A 1 21.44 9.61 -18.15
CA MET A 1 21.71 8.43 -17.33
C MET A 1 20.99 7.22 -17.87
N SER A 2 21.68 6.10 -17.89
CA SER A 2 21.07 4.82 -18.22
C SER A 2 19.96 4.49 -17.20
N GLY A 3 19.07 3.60 -17.56
CA GLY A 3 17.95 3.18 -16.73
C GLY A 3 18.31 2.38 -15.47
N GLY A 4 19.52 2.56 -14.92
CA GLY A 4 20.01 1.79 -13.78
C GLY A 4 20.44 0.38 -14.17
N ALA A 5 20.99 -0.37 -13.20
CA ALA A 5 21.50 -1.72 -13.43
C ALA A 5 20.38 -2.75 -13.66
N PHE A 6 19.19 -2.49 -13.10
CA PHE A 6 18.05 -3.42 -13.17
C PHE A 6 16.93 -2.94 -14.08
N ASP A 7 17.16 -1.95 -14.94
CA ASP A 7 16.16 -1.40 -15.86
C ASP A 7 14.85 -1.00 -15.15
N TYR A 8 14.96 -0.44 -13.94
CA TYR A 8 13.83 -0.03 -13.09
C TYR A 8 12.91 -1.18 -12.67
N LYS A 9 13.30 -2.44 -12.81
CA LYS A 9 12.48 -3.60 -12.44
C LYS A 9 12.17 -3.67 -10.94
N GLN A 10 13.03 -3.08 -10.10
CA GLN A 10 12.77 -3.02 -8.66
C GLN A 10 11.48 -2.29 -8.30
N TYR A 11 11.00 -1.39 -9.15
CA TYR A 11 9.71 -0.71 -8.94
C TYR A 11 8.51 -1.64 -9.07
N PHE A 12 8.63 -2.77 -9.79
CA PHE A 12 7.57 -3.77 -9.82
C PHE A 12 7.33 -4.40 -8.45
N ILE A 13 8.37 -4.54 -7.64
CA ILE A 13 8.25 -5.03 -6.26
C ILE A 13 7.40 -4.04 -5.45
N GLU A 14 7.66 -2.75 -5.58
CA GLU A 14 6.88 -1.70 -4.92
C GLU A 14 5.42 -1.70 -5.38
N TYR A 15 5.18 -1.84 -6.69
CA TYR A 15 3.81 -1.90 -7.22
C TYR A 15 3.03 -3.10 -6.70
N ILE A 16 3.68 -4.25 -6.55
CA ILE A 16 3.05 -5.43 -5.97
C ILE A 16 2.69 -5.17 -4.50
N ALA A 17 3.59 -4.56 -3.75
CA ALA A 17 3.32 -4.18 -2.36
C ALA A 17 2.15 -3.20 -2.26
N ASP A 18 2.10 -2.19 -3.13
CA ASP A 18 1.00 -1.22 -3.20
C ASP A 18 -0.34 -1.90 -3.49
N GLU A 19 -0.35 -2.84 -4.43
CA GLU A 19 -1.56 -3.60 -4.79
C GLU A 19 -2.07 -4.44 -3.62
N ILE A 20 -1.17 -5.14 -2.92
CA ILE A 20 -1.54 -5.94 -1.75
C ILE A 20 -2.06 -5.02 -0.63
N GLU A 21 -1.39 -3.89 -0.40
CA GLU A 21 -1.82 -2.89 0.58
C GLU A 21 -3.25 -2.40 0.29
N GLN A 22 -3.57 -2.09 -0.97
CA GLN A 22 -4.92 -1.69 -1.37
C GLN A 22 -5.95 -2.79 -1.07
N ARG A 23 -5.64 -4.03 -1.35
CA ARG A 23 -6.55 -5.15 -1.07
C ARG A 23 -6.78 -5.36 0.42
N ILE A 24 -5.77 -5.10 1.25
CA ILE A 24 -5.89 -5.12 2.70
C ILE A 24 -6.83 -4.01 3.17
N LEU A 25 -6.60 -2.78 2.72
CA LEU A 25 -7.35 -1.60 3.15
C LEU A 25 -8.82 -1.67 2.75
N LYS A 26 -9.13 -2.21 1.59
CA LYS A 26 -10.50 -2.27 1.08
C LYS A 26 -11.25 -3.57 1.40
N SER A 27 -10.59 -4.54 2.06
CA SER A 27 -11.20 -5.83 2.41
C SER A 27 -12.54 -5.66 3.16
N GLY A 28 -13.60 -6.23 2.59
CA GLY A 28 -14.95 -6.18 3.17
C GLY A 28 -15.61 -4.81 3.20
N ARG A 29 -15.01 -3.80 2.61
CA ARG A 29 -15.59 -2.45 2.52
C ARG A 29 -16.54 -2.33 1.34
N GLU A 30 -17.53 -1.44 1.47
CA GLU A 30 -18.41 -1.10 0.36
C GLU A 30 -17.62 -0.44 -0.76
N ILE A 31 -17.93 -0.81 -1.99
CA ILE A 31 -17.29 -0.23 -3.17
C ILE A 31 -17.83 1.20 -3.36
N PRO A 32 -16.95 2.23 -3.40
CA PRO A 32 -17.39 3.61 -3.56
C PRO A 32 -18.10 3.84 -4.89
N GLN A 33 -19.05 4.77 -4.91
CA GLN A 33 -19.80 5.12 -6.11
C GLN A 33 -18.87 5.62 -7.23
N GLU A 34 -17.81 6.33 -6.89
CA GLU A 34 -16.78 6.82 -7.82
C GLU A 34 -16.11 5.68 -8.57
N VAL A 35 -15.88 4.56 -7.89
CA VAL A 35 -15.31 3.36 -8.50
C VAL A 35 -16.34 2.66 -9.38
N LEU A 36 -17.57 2.52 -8.91
CA LEU A 36 -18.67 1.89 -9.67
C LEU A 36 -19.03 2.68 -10.93
N SER A 37 -18.83 3.99 -10.92
CA SER A 37 -19.08 4.82 -12.12
C SER A 37 -18.08 4.50 -13.24
N ARG A 38 -16.88 4.06 -12.90
CA ARG A 38 -15.84 3.68 -13.87
C ARG A 38 -15.93 2.20 -14.26
N ASP A 39 -16.35 1.35 -13.32
CA ASP A 39 -16.53 -0.09 -13.52
C ASP A 39 -17.84 -0.56 -12.90
N PRO A 40 -18.97 -0.40 -13.65
CA PRO A 40 -20.30 -0.74 -13.13
C PRO A 40 -20.50 -2.24 -12.81
N TRP A 41 -19.63 -3.09 -13.32
CA TRP A 41 -19.75 -4.55 -13.14
C TRP A 41 -18.93 -5.07 -11.96
N LEU A 42 -18.12 -4.23 -11.34
CA LEU A 42 -17.29 -4.63 -10.21
C LEU A 42 -18.17 -5.06 -9.03
N GLY A 43 -17.93 -6.29 -8.53
CA GLY A 43 -18.69 -6.84 -7.41
C GLY A 43 -20.14 -7.17 -7.72
N TYR A 44 -20.52 -7.23 -8.99
CA TYR A 44 -21.87 -7.58 -9.42
C TYR A 44 -22.14 -9.09 -9.25
N TRP A 45 -23.26 -9.39 -8.61
CA TRP A 45 -23.82 -10.74 -8.50
C TRP A 45 -25.24 -10.70 -9.06
N GLU A 46 -25.64 -11.73 -9.79
CA GLU A 46 -26.83 -11.75 -10.66
C GLU A 46 -28.18 -11.45 -9.98
N ASP A 47 -28.25 -11.53 -8.64
CA ASP A 47 -29.54 -11.50 -7.95
C ASP A 47 -30.09 -10.12 -7.61
N ASP A 48 -29.25 -9.09 -7.50
CA ASP A 48 -29.73 -7.75 -7.16
C ASP A 48 -28.75 -6.66 -7.60
N PHE A 49 -29.02 -6.04 -8.73
CA PHE A 49 -28.18 -4.98 -9.30
C PHE A 49 -28.13 -3.71 -8.42
N ASP A 50 -29.21 -3.43 -7.70
CA ASP A 50 -29.29 -2.22 -6.86
C ASP A 50 -28.74 -2.40 -5.45
N ALA A 51 -28.38 -3.63 -5.05
CA ALA A 51 -27.82 -3.90 -3.74
C ALA A 51 -26.44 -3.28 -3.56
N PRO A 52 -26.07 -2.84 -2.34
CA PRO A 52 -24.70 -2.40 -2.06
C PRO A 52 -23.67 -3.47 -2.39
N ARG A 53 -22.58 -3.06 -3.01
CA ARG A 53 -21.51 -3.98 -3.44
C ARG A 53 -20.28 -3.79 -2.57
N PHE A 54 -19.61 -4.91 -2.25
CA PHE A 54 -18.50 -4.94 -1.33
C PHE A 54 -17.29 -5.60 -1.98
N TYR A 55 -16.10 -5.14 -1.60
CA TYR A 55 -14.87 -5.82 -1.94
C TYR A 55 -14.78 -7.17 -1.22
N PRO A 56 -14.06 -8.15 -1.77
CA PRO A 56 -13.85 -9.41 -1.08
C PRO A 56 -13.29 -9.22 0.32
N LYS A 57 -13.83 -9.99 1.28
CA LYS A 57 -13.36 -10.00 2.66
C LYS A 57 -12.46 -11.21 2.87
N TYR A 58 -11.28 -10.97 3.40
CA TYR A 58 -10.33 -12.02 3.73
C TYR A 58 -10.42 -12.38 5.20
N ASN A 59 -10.18 -13.66 5.53
CA ASN A 59 -10.13 -14.09 6.93
C ASN A 59 -8.85 -13.57 7.61
N ARG A 60 -8.81 -13.69 8.95
CA ARG A 60 -7.70 -13.17 9.75
C ARG A 60 -6.35 -13.75 9.34
N LYS A 61 -6.29 -15.06 9.12
CA LYS A 61 -5.04 -15.75 8.75
C LYS A 61 -4.50 -15.24 7.40
N THR A 62 -5.38 -15.11 6.42
CA THR A 62 -5.02 -14.54 5.10
C THR A 62 -4.58 -13.08 5.24
N MET A 63 -5.29 -12.29 6.03
CA MET A 63 -4.91 -10.89 6.29
C MET A 63 -3.53 -10.76 6.91
N ASP A 64 -3.20 -11.62 7.87
CA ASP A 64 -1.88 -11.62 8.50
C ASP A 64 -0.78 -11.94 7.50
N ILE A 65 -1.01 -12.91 6.61
CA ILE A 65 -0.07 -13.26 5.53
C ILE A 65 0.11 -12.07 4.58
N MET A 66 -0.98 -11.42 4.17
CA MET A 66 -0.94 -10.27 3.26
C MET A 66 -0.17 -9.10 3.89
N LYS A 67 -0.41 -8.81 5.16
CA LYS A 67 0.30 -7.75 5.90
C LYS A 67 1.80 -8.03 6.00
N ARG A 68 2.16 -9.27 6.23
CA ARG A 68 3.58 -9.68 6.25
C ARG A 68 4.19 -9.55 4.86
N ALA A 69 3.47 -9.94 3.82
CA ALA A 69 3.93 -9.84 2.44
C ALA A 69 4.24 -8.38 2.06
N VAL A 70 3.40 -7.43 2.45
CA VAL A 70 3.67 -6.00 2.20
C VAL A 70 5.00 -5.59 2.82
N TYR A 71 5.23 -5.93 4.08
CA TYR A 71 6.48 -5.59 4.76
C TYR A 71 7.70 -6.21 4.06
N VAL A 72 7.64 -7.50 3.74
CA VAL A 72 8.73 -8.23 3.08
C VAL A 72 9.04 -7.63 1.71
N LEU A 73 8.02 -7.25 0.94
CA LEU A 73 8.20 -6.63 -0.37
C LEU A 73 8.79 -5.21 -0.27
N ARG A 74 8.36 -4.41 0.72
CA ARG A 74 8.97 -3.10 0.99
C ARG A 74 10.44 -3.25 1.37
N LEU A 75 10.76 -4.25 2.18
CA LEU A 75 12.13 -4.56 2.56
C LEU A 75 12.97 -4.96 1.33
N ALA A 76 12.44 -5.84 0.49
CA ALA A 76 13.10 -6.28 -0.75
C ALA A 76 13.34 -5.11 -1.71
N HIS A 77 12.38 -4.21 -1.84
CA HIS A 77 12.50 -3.02 -2.68
C HIS A 77 13.64 -2.11 -2.21
N ILE A 78 13.76 -1.89 -0.89
CA ILE A 78 14.84 -1.08 -0.31
C ILE A 78 16.21 -1.66 -0.70
N TYR A 79 16.41 -2.97 -0.51
CA TYR A 79 17.66 -3.63 -0.88
C TYR A 79 17.93 -3.52 -2.38
N ALA A 80 16.96 -3.84 -3.20
CA ALA A 80 17.10 -3.80 -4.67
C ALA A 80 17.46 -2.39 -5.15
N GLN A 81 16.82 -1.37 -4.61
CA GLN A 81 17.05 0.03 -4.97
C GLN A 81 18.48 0.49 -4.61
N ARG A 82 18.92 0.14 -3.40
CA ARG A 82 20.27 0.54 -2.97
C ARG A 82 21.37 -0.15 -3.78
N VAL A 83 21.19 -1.44 -4.06
CA VAL A 83 22.14 -2.20 -4.88
C VAL A 83 22.16 -1.68 -6.33
N ASP A 84 21.00 -1.36 -6.90
CA ASP A 84 20.89 -0.78 -8.24
C ASP A 84 21.69 0.53 -8.35
N TRP A 85 21.56 1.42 -7.39
CA TRP A 85 22.26 2.70 -7.39
C TRP A 85 23.76 2.53 -7.24
N MET A 86 24.21 1.56 -6.45
CA MET A 86 25.63 1.23 -6.35
C MET A 86 26.18 0.72 -7.69
N PHE A 87 25.48 -0.23 -8.32
CA PHE A 87 25.89 -0.80 -9.61
C PHE A 87 25.88 0.24 -10.74
N SER A 88 24.98 1.21 -10.66
CA SER A 88 24.89 2.30 -11.65
C SER A 88 25.92 3.42 -11.42
N GLY A 89 26.70 3.35 -10.34
CA GLY A 89 27.69 4.37 -10.00
C GLY A 89 27.11 5.60 -9.31
N ASP A 90 25.81 5.61 -8.96
CA ASP A 90 25.16 6.72 -8.25
C ASP A 90 25.49 6.71 -6.75
N ASP A 91 25.79 5.54 -6.19
CA ASP A 91 26.25 5.37 -4.80
C ASP A 91 27.61 4.64 -4.78
N GLY A 92 28.48 5.03 -3.84
CA GLY A 92 29.67 4.27 -3.48
C GLY A 92 29.33 3.21 -2.42
N GLU A 93 30.29 2.35 -2.12
CA GLU A 93 30.12 1.30 -1.12
C GLU A 93 29.81 1.85 0.29
N ASP A 94 30.46 2.95 0.68
CA ASP A 94 30.21 3.60 1.97
C ASP A 94 28.81 4.21 2.05
N SER A 95 28.38 4.89 0.98
CA SER A 95 27.06 5.49 0.88
C SER A 95 25.96 4.42 0.86
N LEU A 96 26.24 3.28 0.23
CA LEU A 96 25.31 2.14 0.23
C LEU A 96 24.97 1.70 1.64
N VAL A 97 25.99 1.45 2.48
CA VAL A 97 25.80 0.98 3.85
C VAL A 97 25.00 1.99 4.68
N GLU A 98 25.40 3.26 4.61
CA GLU A 98 24.76 4.33 5.38
C GLU A 98 23.28 4.51 5.00
N ARG A 99 23.00 4.62 3.70
CA ARG A 99 21.63 4.82 3.21
C ARG A 99 20.75 3.61 3.41
N LEU A 100 21.31 2.40 3.27
CA LEU A 100 20.57 1.17 3.54
C LEU A 100 20.15 1.09 5.01
N GLU A 101 21.06 1.33 5.93
CA GLU A 101 20.78 1.31 7.37
C GLU A 101 19.70 2.33 7.75
N GLU A 102 19.77 3.53 7.17
CA GLU A 102 18.79 4.59 7.40
C GLU A 102 17.38 4.18 6.92
N GLU A 103 17.27 3.65 5.70
CA GLU A 103 15.98 3.21 5.14
C GLU A 103 15.40 2.01 5.88
N LEU A 104 16.23 1.05 6.27
CA LEU A 104 15.81 -0.10 7.06
C LEU A 104 15.29 0.33 8.44
N LYS A 105 15.94 1.31 9.06
CA LYS A 105 15.52 1.88 10.34
C LYS A 105 14.17 2.59 10.21
N GLU A 106 13.97 3.36 9.15
CA GLU A 106 12.70 4.04 8.89
C GLU A 106 11.55 3.05 8.72
N LEU A 107 11.77 1.98 7.94
CA LEU A 107 10.76 0.95 7.72
C LEU A 107 10.42 0.23 9.03
N LYS A 108 11.43 -0.12 9.83
CA LYS A 108 11.24 -0.78 11.12
C LYS A 108 10.54 0.12 12.14
N THR A 109 10.84 1.43 12.11
CA THR A 109 10.16 2.41 12.96
C THR A 109 8.69 2.54 12.60
N LYS A 110 8.39 2.55 11.29
CA LYS A 110 7.01 2.61 10.79
C LYS A 110 6.22 1.34 11.12
N TYR A 111 6.85 0.17 11.02
CA TYR A 111 6.20 -1.13 11.24
C TYR A 111 7.05 -2.00 12.17
N PRO A 112 7.05 -1.71 13.50
CA PRO A 112 7.91 -2.42 14.45
C PRO A 112 7.66 -3.92 14.52
N SER A 113 6.44 -4.37 14.24
CA SER A 113 6.06 -5.78 14.25
C SER A 113 6.53 -6.57 13.02
N GLY A 114 7.10 -5.90 12.02
CA GLY A 114 7.48 -6.52 10.76
C GLY A 114 6.30 -6.91 9.88
N THR A 115 5.18 -6.20 10.04
CA THR A 115 3.96 -6.35 9.24
C THR A 115 3.36 -4.98 8.96
N PHE A 116 2.64 -4.86 7.84
CA PHE A 116 1.87 -3.67 7.53
C PHE A 116 0.78 -3.46 8.59
N THR A 117 0.73 -2.27 9.17
CA THR A 117 -0.26 -1.90 10.18
C THR A 117 -0.94 -0.59 9.80
N PHE A 118 -2.22 -0.46 10.16
CA PHE A 118 -3.01 0.73 9.87
C PHE A 118 -4.13 0.86 10.90
N LYS A 119 -4.66 2.07 11.03
CA LYS A 119 -5.83 2.33 11.88
C LYS A 119 -7.09 2.26 11.02
N LYS A 120 -7.85 1.18 11.16
CA LYS A 120 -9.03 0.88 10.35
C LYS A 120 -10.02 2.04 10.30
N LYS A 121 -10.23 2.74 11.40
CA LYS A 121 -11.16 3.88 11.49
C LYS A 121 -10.71 5.13 10.73
N ARG A 122 -9.43 5.21 10.35
CA ARG A 122 -8.88 6.32 9.56
C ARG A 122 -8.84 6.03 8.06
N VAL A 123 -9.12 4.80 7.65
CA VAL A 123 -9.05 4.41 6.23
C VAL A 123 -10.24 5.00 5.50
N ARG A 124 -9.98 5.73 4.41
CA ARG A 124 -10.99 6.34 3.53
C ARG A 124 -10.58 6.15 2.08
N TYR A 125 -11.58 6.10 1.21
CA TYR A 125 -11.34 6.21 -0.22
C TYR A 125 -11.03 7.67 -0.55
N ASP A 126 -9.95 7.88 -1.30
CA ASP A 126 -9.52 9.20 -1.76
C ASP A 126 -9.40 9.17 -3.29
N ASP A 127 -10.31 9.86 -3.97
CA ASP A 127 -10.37 9.88 -5.43
C ASP A 127 -9.13 10.56 -6.05
N ASN A 128 -8.56 11.54 -5.38
CA ASN A 128 -7.32 12.20 -5.81
C ASN A 128 -6.11 11.27 -5.72
N TYR A 129 -6.10 10.41 -4.71
CA TYR A 129 -5.07 9.38 -4.54
C TYR A 129 -5.31 8.18 -5.48
N GLY A 130 -6.56 7.93 -5.83
CA GLY A 130 -6.96 6.81 -6.67
C GLY A 130 -7.14 5.50 -5.94
N GLY A 131 -7.41 5.52 -4.62
CA GLY A 131 -7.58 4.32 -3.82
C GLY A 131 -7.87 4.62 -2.36
N PHE A 132 -7.86 3.57 -1.56
CA PHE A 132 -8.00 3.68 -0.10
C PHE A 132 -6.66 4.04 0.54
N ARG A 133 -6.71 4.88 1.55
CA ARG A 133 -5.53 5.21 2.36
C ARG A 133 -5.92 5.58 3.78
N GLU A 134 -4.96 5.48 4.69
CA GLU A 134 -5.09 5.94 6.06
C GLU A 134 -4.92 7.46 6.09
N MET A 135 -5.93 8.16 6.56
CA MET A 135 -5.92 9.62 6.63
C MET A 135 -5.20 10.10 7.88
N PRO A 136 -4.54 11.27 7.84
CA PRO A 136 -3.94 11.88 9.03
C PRO A 136 -5.00 12.17 10.10
N ASP A 137 -4.59 12.17 11.37
CA ASP A 137 -5.48 12.43 12.51
C ASP A 137 -6.31 13.72 12.37
N GLU A 138 -5.69 14.76 11.85
CA GLU A 138 -6.32 16.07 11.68
C GLU A 138 -7.53 16.05 10.74
N LEU A 139 -7.45 15.26 9.65
CA LEU A 139 -8.54 15.13 8.68
C LEU A 139 -9.64 14.19 9.17
N ALA A 140 -9.30 13.22 10.03
CA ALA A 140 -10.28 12.30 10.62
C ALA A 140 -11.15 13.00 11.67
N THR A 141 -10.60 13.96 12.43
CA THR A 141 -11.33 14.75 13.43
C THR A 141 -12.27 15.77 12.81
N ASN A 142 -11.95 16.33 11.67
CA ASN A 142 -12.80 17.31 11.00
C ASN A 142 -14.10 16.71 10.43
N LYS A 143 -14.08 15.43 10.02
CA LYS A 143 -15.30 14.74 9.56
C LYS A 143 -16.27 14.41 10.71
N THR A 144 -15.76 14.15 11.90
CA THR A 144 -16.60 13.84 13.06
C THR A 144 -17.35 15.08 13.59
N LYS A 145 -16.85 16.27 13.32
CA LYS A 145 -17.49 17.53 13.71
C LYS A 145 -18.57 18.01 12.73
N GLU A 146 -18.52 17.56 11.48
CA GLU A 146 -19.51 17.90 10.47
C GLU A 146 -20.73 16.97 10.50
N ASP A 147 -20.59 15.76 11.08
CA ASP A 147 -21.65 14.78 11.25
C ASP A 147 -22.44 14.97 12.58
N GLU A 148 -22.05 15.91 13.42
CA GLU A 148 -22.78 16.34 14.61
C GLU A 148 -23.67 17.56 14.31
#